data_e8d6424036e44b90f109aa272e7b3976
#
_entry.id   e8d6424036e44b90f109aa272e7b3976
#
_cell.length_a   1.000
_cell.length_b   1.000
_cell.length_c   1.000
_cell.angle_alpha   90.00
_cell.angle_beta   90.00
_cell.angle_gamma   90.00
#
_symmetry.space_group_name_H-M   'P 1'
#
loop_
_entity.id
_entity.type
_entity.pdbx_description
1 polymer ?
#
loop_
_entity_poly.entity_id
_entity_poly.type
_entity_poly.pdbx_seq_one_letter_code
_entity_poly.pdbx_strand_id
1 'polypeptide(L)'
;MAGRSWLNLAPFVLRHPHQPKGTSSWLRFRRFGLGLTLLTAGLLVTTRPAAAMVPFVFVPQPEALEGAGRGIAQAAAKLLRFGQPEDAARLADLTVRLLPNEPIGWVLLAEAELRSNRSEQALKALEKAKRLDPTNPGIWFAEGAVALRNNRPADALALLRRGLQLDNQNAGAYFDLGNAYFMLSQPNEAMASFNKAASLRKNFWEAINNQGLVLFELDRRSEAMDRWRKVLISKPDAAEPSLALGSSLLLTNTQQRDEALRLAKNALNEDPNYVKESYQKDQLWGPKLRAAARNLLSQPELKSAVERASANANGSSSRPE
;
A
#
# COMPACT_ATOMS: atom_id res chain seq x y z
N MET A 1 2.44 16.32 4.40
CA MET A 1 2.63 14.86 4.30
C MET A 1 1.28 14.22 4.52
N ALA A 2 0.71 13.67 3.45
CA ALA A 2 -0.62 13.10 3.45
C ALA A 2 -0.72 11.98 4.48
N GLY A 3 -1.85 11.93 5.20
CA GLY A 3 -2.14 10.94 6.21
C GLY A 3 -1.87 9.54 5.68
N ARG A 4 -1.04 8.79 6.38
CA ARG A 4 -0.86 7.36 6.13
C ARG A 4 -2.22 6.71 6.34
N SER A 5 -2.93 6.52 5.25
CA SER A 5 -4.13 5.70 5.23
C SER A 5 -3.80 4.36 5.90
N TRP A 6 -4.62 3.98 6.88
CA TRP A 6 -4.56 2.74 7.64
C TRP A 6 -4.67 1.45 6.81
N LEU A 7 -4.82 1.59 5.51
CA LEU A 7 -4.51 0.55 4.55
C LEU A 7 -3.00 0.52 4.32
N ASN A 8 -2.23 -0.02 5.28
CA ASN A 8 -0.96 -0.63 4.99
C ASN A 8 -1.24 -1.85 4.13
N LEU A 9 -1.48 -1.61 2.82
CA LEU A 9 -1.50 -2.68 1.84
C LEU A 9 -0.18 -3.41 2.00
N ALA A 10 -0.23 -4.59 2.61
CA ALA A 10 0.90 -5.47 2.63
C ALA A 10 1.40 -5.58 1.19
N PRO A 11 2.73 -5.43 0.94
CA PRO A 11 3.24 -5.44 -0.40
C PRO A 11 2.73 -6.69 -1.12
N PHE A 12 2.04 -6.47 -2.21
CA PHE A 12 1.56 -7.51 -3.10
C PHE A 12 2.78 -8.30 -3.55
N VAL A 13 3.03 -9.46 -2.96
CA VAL A 13 4.15 -10.32 -3.33
C VAL A 13 3.74 -11.03 -4.61
N LEU A 14 4.12 -10.43 -5.75
CA LEU A 14 4.10 -11.10 -7.03
C LEU A 14 5.01 -12.33 -6.95
N ARG A 15 4.44 -13.54 -6.87
CA ARG A 15 5.19 -14.76 -7.12
C ARG A 15 5.57 -14.77 -8.60
N HIS A 16 6.86 -14.60 -8.88
CA HIS A 16 7.38 -14.79 -10.23
C HIS A 16 7.22 -16.25 -10.64
N PRO A 17 6.75 -16.54 -11.85
CA PRO A 17 6.94 -17.86 -12.43
C PRO A 17 8.43 -18.10 -12.62
N HIS A 18 8.89 -19.34 -12.34
CA HIS A 18 10.27 -19.78 -12.50
C HIS A 18 10.81 -19.45 -13.89
N GLN A 19 11.85 -18.62 -13.96
CA GLN A 19 12.60 -18.45 -15.19
C GLN A 19 13.63 -19.58 -15.36
N PRO A 20 13.77 -20.17 -16.56
CA PRO A 20 14.86 -21.08 -16.87
C PRO A 20 16.16 -20.27 -17.02
N LYS A 21 17.24 -20.81 -16.46
CA LYS A 21 18.59 -20.26 -16.56
C LYS A 21 19.08 -20.33 -18.00
N GLY A 22 19.21 -19.18 -18.66
CA GLY A 22 19.81 -19.03 -19.98
C GLY A 22 21.24 -18.48 -19.87
N THR A 23 22.13 -19.16 -20.54
CA THR A 23 23.58 -18.99 -20.57
C THR A 23 24.02 -17.65 -21.19
N SER A 24 24.98 -17.00 -20.55
CA SER A 24 25.69 -15.81 -21.02
C SER A 24 26.60 -16.14 -22.19
N SER A 25 26.49 -15.44 -23.34
CA SER A 25 27.51 -15.37 -24.35
C SER A 25 28.01 -13.95 -24.54
N TRP A 26 29.29 -13.75 -24.26
CA TRP A 26 30.01 -12.51 -24.48
C TRP A 26 30.36 -12.34 -25.96
N LEU A 27 29.87 -11.26 -26.61
CA LEU A 27 30.32 -10.87 -27.95
C LEU A 27 31.35 -9.74 -27.83
N ARG A 28 32.58 -10.06 -28.32
CA ARG A 28 33.74 -9.16 -28.41
C ARG A 28 33.55 -8.18 -29.57
N PHE A 29 33.69 -6.89 -29.30
CA PHE A 29 33.84 -5.85 -30.32
C PHE A 29 35.24 -5.93 -30.94
N ARG A 30 35.30 -6.13 -32.25
CA ARG A 30 36.51 -5.95 -33.08
C ARG A 30 36.49 -4.56 -33.68
N ARG A 31 37.56 -3.79 -33.41
CA ARG A 31 37.87 -2.53 -34.10
C ARG A 31 38.38 -2.85 -35.51
N PHE A 32 37.83 -2.16 -36.52
CA PHE A 32 38.44 -2.05 -37.85
C PHE A 32 38.88 -0.62 -38.10
N GLY A 33 40.14 -0.50 -38.57
CA GLY A 33 40.84 0.76 -38.81
C GLY A 33 40.45 1.41 -40.14
N LEU A 34 40.65 2.72 -40.15
CA LEU A 34 40.50 3.60 -41.32
C LEU A 34 41.62 3.36 -42.33
N GLY A 35 41.29 3.16 -43.60
CA GLY A 35 42.14 3.37 -44.76
C GLY A 35 41.62 4.55 -45.54
N LEU A 36 42.44 5.60 -45.57
CA LEU A 36 42.19 6.84 -46.34
C LEU A 36 42.82 6.68 -47.75
N THR A 37 42.02 6.67 -48.81
CA THR A 37 42.49 6.83 -50.18
C THR A 37 41.72 8.01 -50.84
N LEU A 38 42.50 9.06 -51.15
CA LEU A 38 42.09 10.19 -51.97
C LEU A 38 42.12 9.77 -53.45
N LEU A 39 40.99 9.96 -54.17
CA LEU A 39 40.94 9.96 -55.60
C LEU A 39 40.07 11.15 -56.07
N THR A 40 40.71 12.10 -56.73
CA THR A 40 40.10 13.25 -57.42
C THR A 40 39.52 12.81 -58.77
N ALA A 41 38.23 13.06 -59.00
CA ALA A 41 37.65 13.05 -60.36
C ALA A 41 36.39 13.92 -60.43
N GLY A 42 36.47 14.91 -61.27
CA GLY A 42 35.51 15.43 -62.23
C GLY A 42 34.12 15.84 -61.73
N LEU A 43 33.86 17.18 -61.69
CA LEU A 43 32.50 17.76 -61.60
C LEU A 43 31.66 17.37 -62.84
N LEU A 44 30.66 16.55 -62.64
CA LEU A 44 29.44 16.53 -63.41
C LEU A 44 28.28 16.95 -62.48
N VAL A 45 27.85 18.20 -62.57
CA VAL A 45 26.69 18.70 -61.84
C VAL A 45 25.44 18.10 -62.49
N THR A 46 25.04 16.94 -62.06
CA THR A 46 23.68 16.45 -62.28
C THR A 46 22.82 16.96 -61.13
N THR A 47 21.92 17.91 -61.42
CA THR A 47 20.84 18.34 -60.51
C THR A 47 19.94 17.15 -60.25
N ARG A 48 20.24 16.40 -59.20
CA ARG A 48 19.31 15.42 -58.64
C ARG A 48 18.17 16.20 -57.99
N PRO A 49 16.88 15.88 -58.25
CA PRO A 49 15.80 16.43 -57.48
C PRO A 49 16.08 16.15 -55.99
N ALA A 50 15.98 17.20 -55.17
CA ALA A 50 16.07 17.04 -53.73
C ALA A 50 14.98 16.03 -53.32
N ALA A 51 15.37 14.79 -53.03
CA ALA A 51 14.48 13.84 -52.42
C ALA A 51 14.09 14.47 -51.08
N ALA A 52 12.82 14.83 -50.94
CA ALA A 52 12.28 15.29 -49.67
C ALA A 52 12.69 14.24 -48.63
N MET A 53 13.52 14.64 -47.65
CA MET A 53 13.83 13.78 -46.54
C MET A 53 12.53 13.58 -45.76
N VAL A 54 11.83 12.48 -46.04
CA VAL A 54 10.78 12.01 -45.15
C VAL A 54 11.48 11.67 -43.83
N PRO A 55 11.10 12.31 -42.71
CA PRO A 55 11.72 11.98 -41.45
C PRO A 55 11.60 10.46 -41.24
N PHE A 56 12.74 9.78 -41.14
CA PHE A 56 12.73 8.36 -40.84
C PHE A 56 12.27 8.20 -39.39
N VAL A 57 10.99 7.87 -39.24
CA VAL A 57 10.45 7.52 -37.92
C VAL A 57 10.88 6.10 -37.61
N PHE A 58 11.83 5.96 -36.69
CA PHE A 58 12.21 4.66 -36.20
C PHE A 58 11.04 4.08 -35.38
N VAL A 59 10.40 3.06 -35.92
CA VAL A 59 9.40 2.26 -35.20
C VAL A 59 10.15 1.11 -34.54
N PRO A 60 10.23 1.07 -33.18
CA PRO A 60 10.89 -0.04 -32.48
C PRO A 60 10.24 -1.38 -32.83
N GLN A 61 11.03 -2.43 -32.90
CA GLN A 61 10.51 -3.77 -33.06
C GLN A 61 9.63 -4.15 -31.85
N PRO A 62 8.56 -4.97 -32.06
CA PRO A 62 7.63 -5.36 -30.98
C PRO A 62 8.35 -5.94 -29.76
N GLU A 63 9.40 -6.74 -29.98
CA GLU A 63 10.18 -7.37 -28.90
C GLU A 63 10.96 -6.32 -28.08
N ALA A 64 11.44 -5.26 -28.70
CA ALA A 64 12.10 -4.16 -28.02
C ALA A 64 11.11 -3.35 -27.17
N LEU A 65 9.90 -3.12 -27.68
CA LEU A 65 8.81 -2.48 -26.93
C LEU A 65 8.36 -3.33 -25.74
N GLU A 66 8.26 -4.65 -25.93
CA GLU A 66 7.92 -5.60 -24.88
C GLU A 66 8.99 -5.60 -23.76
N GLY A 67 10.27 -5.69 -24.15
CA GLY A 67 11.38 -5.61 -23.19
C GLY A 67 11.41 -4.31 -22.42
N ALA A 68 11.21 -3.18 -23.08
CA ALA A 68 11.11 -1.87 -22.45
C ALA A 68 9.91 -1.78 -21.48
N GLY A 69 8.74 -2.23 -21.91
CA GLY A 69 7.53 -2.24 -21.10
C GLY A 69 7.68 -3.07 -19.82
N ARG A 70 8.30 -4.24 -19.90
CA ARG A 70 8.60 -5.09 -18.72
C ARG A 70 9.62 -4.43 -17.77
N GLY A 71 10.64 -3.75 -18.32
CA GLY A 71 11.61 -3.00 -17.51
C GLY A 71 10.96 -1.84 -16.75
N ILE A 72 10.05 -1.12 -17.40
CA ILE A 72 9.28 -0.03 -16.78
C ILE A 72 8.35 -0.58 -15.70
N ALA A 73 7.68 -1.73 -15.92
CA ALA A 73 6.86 -2.38 -14.91
C ALA A 73 7.67 -2.74 -13.66
N GLN A 74 8.89 -3.26 -13.83
CA GLN A 74 9.78 -3.55 -12.70
C GLN A 74 10.19 -2.28 -11.94
N ALA A 75 10.43 -1.18 -12.64
CA ALA A 75 10.73 0.11 -12.02
C ALA A 75 9.51 0.64 -11.23
N ALA A 76 8.29 0.56 -11.79
CA ALA A 76 7.06 0.91 -11.09
C ALA A 76 6.88 0.09 -9.81
N ALA A 77 7.06 -1.23 -9.88
CA ALA A 77 6.98 -2.10 -8.71
C ALA A 77 8.04 -1.75 -7.64
N LYS A 78 9.24 -1.31 -8.05
CA LYS A 78 10.29 -0.85 -7.14
C LYS A 78 9.89 0.46 -6.44
N LEU A 79 9.32 1.42 -7.17
CA LEU A 79 8.84 2.68 -6.60
C LEU A 79 7.72 2.45 -5.57
N LEU A 80 6.79 1.51 -5.84
CA LEU A 80 5.77 1.11 -4.87
C LEU A 80 6.37 0.57 -3.56
N ARG A 81 7.44 -0.20 -3.64
CA ARG A 81 8.16 -0.71 -2.45
C ARG A 81 8.85 0.41 -1.66
N PHE A 82 9.30 1.46 -2.32
CA PHE A 82 9.89 2.64 -1.68
C PHE A 82 8.88 3.67 -1.22
N GLY A 83 7.58 3.41 -1.36
CA GLY A 83 6.53 4.34 -0.91
C GLY A 83 6.39 5.58 -1.79
N GLN A 84 6.68 5.45 -3.10
CA GLN A 84 6.56 6.51 -4.11
C GLN A 84 5.43 6.15 -5.10
N PRO A 85 4.16 6.17 -4.67
CA PRO A 85 3.05 5.68 -5.47
C PRO A 85 2.73 6.57 -6.67
N GLU A 86 2.92 7.90 -6.58
CA GLU A 86 2.65 8.83 -7.69
C GLU A 86 3.60 8.57 -8.87
N ASP A 87 4.89 8.38 -8.59
CA ASP A 87 5.89 8.04 -9.60
C ASP A 87 5.64 6.65 -10.17
N ALA A 88 5.27 5.71 -9.31
CA ALA A 88 4.90 4.36 -9.74
C ALA A 88 3.69 4.37 -10.67
N ALA A 89 2.67 5.20 -10.40
CA ALA A 89 1.49 5.33 -11.25
C ALA A 89 1.86 5.84 -12.65
N ARG A 90 2.77 6.82 -12.74
CA ARG A 90 3.25 7.33 -14.04
C ARG A 90 3.96 6.24 -14.86
N LEU A 91 4.82 5.44 -14.23
CA LEU A 91 5.50 4.34 -14.90
C LEU A 91 4.54 3.19 -15.24
N ALA A 92 3.59 2.88 -14.37
CA ALA A 92 2.59 1.85 -14.63
C ALA A 92 1.64 2.26 -15.78
N ASP A 93 1.25 3.53 -15.87
CA ASP A 93 0.48 4.06 -17.01
C ASP A 93 1.25 3.91 -18.33
N LEU A 94 2.55 4.23 -18.34
CA LEU A 94 3.39 3.98 -19.50
C LEU A 94 3.49 2.48 -19.84
N THR A 95 3.59 1.62 -18.79
CA THR A 95 3.59 0.15 -18.99
C THR A 95 2.33 -0.32 -19.71
N VAL A 96 1.14 0.09 -19.27
CA VAL A 96 -0.13 -0.36 -19.89
C VAL A 96 -0.35 0.19 -21.30
N ARG A 97 0.29 1.32 -21.64
CA ARG A 97 0.30 1.84 -23.02
C ARG A 97 1.20 1.03 -23.94
N LEU A 98 2.34 0.57 -23.45
CA LEU A 98 3.27 -0.28 -24.21
C LEU A 98 2.80 -1.73 -24.28
N LEU A 99 2.20 -2.24 -23.20
CA LEU A 99 1.77 -3.63 -23.04
C LEU A 99 0.29 -3.71 -22.61
N PRO A 100 -0.65 -3.28 -23.45
CA PRO A 100 -2.07 -3.14 -23.08
C PRO A 100 -2.76 -4.48 -22.75
N ASN A 101 -2.21 -5.59 -23.23
CA ASN A 101 -2.75 -6.94 -23.03
C ASN A 101 -2.05 -7.71 -21.88
N GLU A 102 -1.07 -7.10 -21.21
CA GLU A 102 -0.38 -7.70 -20.06
C GLU A 102 -1.09 -7.31 -18.76
N PRO A 103 -1.72 -8.25 -18.04
CA PRO A 103 -2.51 -7.93 -16.84
C PRO A 103 -1.67 -7.32 -15.71
N ILE A 104 -0.38 -7.67 -15.64
CA ILE A 104 0.54 -7.17 -14.59
C ILE A 104 0.67 -5.64 -14.58
N GLY A 105 0.74 -5.00 -15.75
CA GLY A 105 0.81 -3.54 -15.87
C GLY A 105 -0.43 -2.87 -15.26
N TRP A 106 -1.62 -3.41 -15.54
CA TRP A 106 -2.88 -2.91 -15.02
C TRP A 106 -3.00 -3.10 -13.49
N VAL A 107 -2.50 -4.23 -12.96
CA VAL A 107 -2.45 -4.48 -11.51
C VAL A 107 -1.51 -3.49 -10.81
N LEU A 108 -0.33 -3.22 -11.38
CA LEU A 108 0.62 -2.24 -10.85
C LEU A 108 0.03 -0.83 -10.88
N LEU A 109 -0.64 -0.46 -11.97
CA LEU A 109 -1.32 0.84 -12.07
C LEU A 109 -2.40 0.96 -10.99
N ALA A 110 -3.24 -0.06 -10.82
CA ALA A 110 -4.26 -0.05 -9.79
C ALA A 110 -3.68 0.09 -8.38
N GLU A 111 -2.61 -0.65 -8.06
CA GLU A 111 -1.95 -0.55 -6.74
C GLU A 111 -1.38 0.86 -6.51
N ALA A 112 -0.73 1.45 -7.51
CA ALA A 112 -0.17 2.79 -7.44
C ALA A 112 -1.27 3.85 -7.25
N GLU A 113 -2.37 3.74 -8.01
CA GLU A 113 -3.53 4.63 -7.90
C GLU A 113 -4.20 4.53 -6.52
N LEU A 114 -4.32 3.30 -5.98
CA LEU A 114 -4.85 3.09 -4.63
C LEU A 114 -4.00 3.76 -3.56
N ARG A 115 -2.69 3.60 -3.64
CA ARG A 115 -1.76 4.21 -2.68
C ARG A 115 -1.69 5.74 -2.81
N SER A 116 -2.05 6.28 -3.98
CA SER A 116 -2.19 7.71 -4.26
C SER A 116 -3.60 8.27 -3.97
N ASN A 117 -4.46 7.52 -3.25
CA ASN A 117 -5.85 7.88 -2.96
C ASN A 117 -6.77 8.08 -4.17
N ARG A 118 -6.40 7.56 -5.33
CA ARG A 118 -7.17 7.67 -6.57
C ARG A 118 -7.99 6.40 -6.85
N SER A 119 -8.98 6.13 -5.98
CA SER A 119 -9.77 4.88 -5.99
C SER A 119 -10.53 4.62 -7.31
N GLU A 120 -11.04 5.67 -7.96
CA GLU A 120 -11.76 5.51 -9.24
C GLU A 120 -10.84 5.04 -10.38
N GLN A 121 -9.63 5.62 -10.46
CA GLN A 121 -8.62 5.22 -11.46
C GLN A 121 -8.17 3.78 -11.19
N ALA A 122 -7.98 3.42 -9.94
CA ALA A 122 -7.64 2.07 -9.54
C ALA A 122 -8.71 1.06 -9.98
N LEU A 123 -10.00 1.35 -9.76
CA LEU A 123 -11.09 0.46 -10.19
C LEU A 123 -11.11 0.26 -11.71
N LYS A 124 -10.89 1.30 -12.51
CA LYS A 124 -10.79 1.19 -13.97
C LYS A 124 -9.64 0.29 -14.41
N ALA A 125 -8.49 0.42 -13.75
CA ALA A 125 -7.33 -0.44 -14.02
C ALA A 125 -7.60 -1.90 -13.59
N LEU A 126 -8.21 -2.13 -12.41
CA LEU A 126 -8.59 -3.47 -11.94
C LEU A 126 -9.60 -4.15 -12.86
N GLU A 127 -10.59 -3.41 -13.34
CA GLU A 127 -11.57 -3.94 -14.29
C GLU A 127 -10.87 -4.42 -15.59
N LYS A 128 -9.89 -3.67 -16.08
CA LYS A 128 -9.11 -4.08 -17.25
C LYS A 128 -8.24 -5.29 -16.95
N ALA A 129 -7.54 -5.30 -15.81
CA ALA A 129 -6.75 -6.43 -15.35
C ALA A 129 -7.61 -7.72 -15.25
N LYS A 130 -8.80 -7.59 -14.66
CA LYS A 130 -9.73 -8.71 -14.46
C LYS A 130 -10.26 -9.31 -15.76
N ARG A 131 -10.47 -8.48 -16.79
CA ARG A 131 -10.82 -8.98 -18.13
C ARG A 131 -9.69 -9.77 -18.78
N LEU A 132 -8.45 -9.41 -18.50
CA LEU A 132 -7.26 -10.07 -19.05
C LEU A 132 -6.88 -11.33 -18.29
N ASP A 133 -7.02 -11.32 -16.95
CA ASP A 133 -6.71 -12.45 -16.07
C ASP A 133 -7.71 -12.54 -14.90
N PRO A 134 -8.87 -13.18 -15.10
CA PRO A 134 -9.87 -13.34 -14.06
C PRO A 134 -9.48 -14.34 -12.96
N THR A 135 -8.38 -15.07 -13.15
CA THR A 135 -7.88 -16.08 -12.20
C THR A 135 -6.81 -15.53 -11.25
N ASN A 136 -6.37 -14.30 -11.45
CA ASN A 136 -5.39 -13.65 -10.59
C ASN A 136 -6.01 -13.26 -9.25
N PRO A 137 -5.64 -13.91 -8.13
CA PRO A 137 -6.22 -13.62 -6.80
C PRO A 137 -5.99 -12.18 -6.36
N GLY A 138 -4.90 -11.60 -6.81
CA GLY A 138 -4.53 -10.25 -6.44
C GLY A 138 -5.49 -9.18 -6.92
N ILE A 139 -6.13 -9.37 -8.05
CA ILE A 139 -7.14 -8.44 -8.55
C ILE A 139 -8.33 -8.40 -7.59
N TRP A 140 -8.78 -9.58 -7.13
CA TRP A 140 -9.86 -9.70 -6.17
C TRP A 140 -9.51 -9.08 -4.80
N PHE A 141 -8.26 -9.26 -4.35
CA PHE A 141 -7.78 -8.63 -3.11
C PHE A 141 -7.74 -7.10 -3.23
N ALA A 142 -7.26 -6.59 -4.37
CA ALA A 142 -7.22 -5.15 -4.61
C ALA A 142 -8.64 -4.53 -4.69
N GLU A 143 -9.58 -5.18 -5.42
CA GLU A 143 -10.99 -4.73 -5.43
C GLU A 143 -11.59 -4.75 -4.02
N GLY A 144 -11.29 -5.77 -3.21
CA GLY A 144 -11.70 -5.85 -1.81
C GLY A 144 -11.16 -4.70 -0.96
N ALA A 145 -9.89 -4.37 -1.10
CA ALA A 145 -9.26 -3.24 -0.41
C ALA A 145 -9.90 -1.90 -0.83
N VAL A 146 -10.23 -1.72 -2.12
CA VAL A 146 -10.97 -0.53 -2.59
C VAL A 146 -12.36 -0.45 -1.96
N ALA A 147 -13.06 -1.59 -1.89
CA ALA A 147 -14.39 -1.64 -1.30
C ALA A 147 -14.36 -1.24 0.19
N LEU A 148 -13.35 -1.71 0.96
CA LEU A 148 -13.13 -1.29 2.35
C LEU A 148 -12.88 0.22 2.46
N ARG A 149 -11.99 0.75 1.64
CA ARG A 149 -11.70 2.20 1.60
C ARG A 149 -12.93 3.04 1.32
N ASN A 150 -13.82 2.54 0.48
CA ASN A 150 -15.08 3.19 0.13
C ASN A 150 -16.22 2.88 1.13
N ASN A 151 -15.88 2.36 2.33
CA ASN A 151 -16.82 1.99 3.38
C ASN A 151 -17.91 1.00 2.92
N ARG A 152 -17.51 0.03 2.06
CA ARG A 152 -18.38 -1.03 1.52
C ARG A 152 -17.91 -2.43 1.98
N PRO A 153 -17.97 -2.73 3.31
CA PRO A 153 -17.40 -3.96 3.86
C PRO A 153 -18.09 -5.23 3.38
N ALA A 154 -19.39 -5.18 3.08
CA ALA A 154 -20.11 -6.35 2.56
C ALA A 154 -19.61 -6.77 1.17
N ASP A 155 -19.34 -5.80 0.30
CA ASP A 155 -18.76 -6.07 -1.02
C ASP A 155 -17.33 -6.59 -0.89
N ALA A 156 -16.55 -6.00 0.02
CA ALA A 156 -15.20 -6.46 0.31
C ALA A 156 -15.17 -7.94 0.72
N LEU A 157 -16.10 -8.39 1.57
CA LEU A 157 -16.19 -9.80 1.97
C LEU A 157 -16.33 -10.75 0.75
N ALA A 158 -17.20 -10.42 -0.18
CA ALA A 158 -17.43 -11.25 -1.38
C ALA A 158 -16.15 -11.31 -2.23
N LEU A 159 -15.51 -10.17 -2.48
CA LEU A 159 -14.29 -10.05 -3.27
C LEU A 159 -13.10 -10.77 -2.62
N LEU A 160 -12.85 -10.50 -1.34
CA LEU A 160 -11.75 -11.12 -0.58
C LEU A 160 -11.90 -12.64 -0.49
N ARG A 161 -13.11 -13.13 -0.22
CA ARG A 161 -13.40 -14.57 -0.20
C ARG A 161 -13.13 -15.20 -1.57
N ARG A 162 -13.50 -14.53 -2.68
CA ARG A 162 -13.21 -15.03 -4.02
C ARG A 162 -11.70 -15.10 -4.27
N GLY A 163 -10.95 -14.07 -3.89
CA GLY A 163 -9.48 -14.09 -3.99
C GLY A 163 -8.86 -15.20 -3.14
N LEU A 164 -9.36 -15.42 -1.92
CA LEU A 164 -8.87 -16.47 -1.01
C LEU A 164 -9.20 -17.90 -1.46
N GLN A 165 -10.21 -18.10 -2.31
CA GLN A 165 -10.43 -19.38 -3.00
C GLN A 165 -9.32 -19.68 -4.02
N LEU A 166 -8.70 -18.64 -4.59
CA LEU A 166 -7.62 -18.77 -5.57
C LEU A 166 -6.23 -18.82 -4.89
N ASP A 167 -6.03 -18.04 -3.81
CA ASP A 167 -4.81 -18.05 -2.98
C ASP A 167 -5.18 -17.92 -1.51
N ASN A 168 -5.17 -19.02 -0.78
CA ASN A 168 -5.51 -19.09 0.65
C ASN A 168 -4.34 -18.83 1.59
N GLN A 169 -3.18 -18.38 1.07
CA GLN A 169 -1.99 -18.10 1.88
C GLN A 169 -1.66 -16.59 1.96
N ASN A 170 -2.57 -15.73 1.52
CA ASN A 170 -2.35 -14.29 1.55
C ASN A 170 -2.72 -13.68 2.91
N ALA A 171 -1.70 -13.34 3.71
CA ALA A 171 -1.88 -12.73 5.03
C ALA A 171 -2.60 -11.37 4.97
N GLY A 172 -2.33 -10.56 3.93
CA GLY A 172 -2.98 -9.26 3.72
C GLY A 172 -4.47 -9.40 3.47
N ALA A 173 -4.86 -10.38 2.65
CA ALA A 173 -6.26 -10.65 2.36
C ALA A 173 -7.05 -11.09 3.61
N TYR A 174 -6.42 -11.90 4.49
CA TYR A 174 -7.04 -12.24 5.78
C TYR A 174 -7.11 -11.03 6.73
N PHE A 175 -6.13 -10.15 6.70
CA PHE A 175 -6.19 -8.90 7.46
C PHE A 175 -7.36 -8.02 6.99
N ASP A 176 -7.50 -7.80 5.68
CA ASP A 176 -8.60 -7.04 5.10
C ASP A 176 -9.95 -7.71 5.35
N LEU A 177 -10.00 -9.05 5.30
CA LEU A 177 -11.19 -9.82 5.66
C LEU A 177 -11.57 -9.58 7.15
N GLY A 178 -10.59 -9.53 8.04
CA GLY A 178 -10.80 -9.18 9.45
C GLY A 178 -11.36 -7.76 9.62
N ASN A 179 -10.82 -6.79 8.89
CA ASN A 179 -11.33 -5.42 8.87
C ASN A 179 -12.78 -5.37 8.39
N ALA A 180 -13.09 -6.07 7.28
CA ALA A 180 -14.47 -6.13 6.76
C ALA A 180 -15.46 -6.69 7.79
N TYR A 181 -15.12 -7.80 8.44
CA TYR A 181 -15.96 -8.39 9.49
C TYR A 181 -16.12 -7.45 10.69
N PHE A 182 -15.05 -6.77 11.10
CA PHE A 182 -15.12 -5.85 12.23
C PHE A 182 -16.00 -4.63 11.92
N MET A 183 -15.91 -4.09 10.71
CA MET A 183 -16.81 -3.02 10.23
C MET A 183 -18.28 -3.46 10.19
N LEU A 184 -18.54 -4.74 9.95
CA LEU A 184 -19.89 -5.34 9.96
C LEU A 184 -20.34 -5.79 11.35
N SER A 185 -19.60 -5.43 12.41
CA SER A 185 -19.90 -5.85 13.78
C SER A 185 -19.95 -7.38 13.97
N GLN A 186 -19.08 -8.10 13.26
CA GLN A 186 -18.88 -9.55 13.35
C GLN A 186 -17.53 -9.85 14.02
N PRO A 187 -17.40 -9.66 15.34
CA PRO A 187 -16.10 -9.67 16.02
C PRO A 187 -15.45 -11.05 16.08
N ASN A 188 -16.21 -12.13 16.09
CA ASN A 188 -15.64 -13.49 16.15
C ASN A 188 -14.96 -13.84 14.82
N GLU A 189 -15.60 -13.53 13.71
CA GLU A 189 -15.07 -13.73 12.35
C GLU A 189 -13.90 -12.80 12.09
N ALA A 190 -13.94 -11.56 12.60
CA ALA A 190 -12.82 -10.63 12.55
C ALA A 190 -11.60 -11.21 13.29
N MET A 191 -11.80 -11.69 14.52
CA MET A 191 -10.74 -12.32 15.33
C MET A 191 -10.13 -13.53 14.61
N ALA A 192 -10.96 -14.43 14.06
CA ALA A 192 -10.48 -15.59 13.31
C ALA A 192 -9.61 -15.18 12.12
N SER A 193 -10.04 -14.14 11.38
CA SER A 193 -9.33 -13.61 10.21
C SER A 193 -8.00 -12.95 10.61
N PHE A 194 -7.95 -12.13 11.66
CA PHE A 194 -6.71 -11.54 12.17
C PHE A 194 -5.74 -12.60 12.73
N ASN A 195 -6.25 -13.66 13.39
CA ASN A 195 -5.43 -14.78 13.84
C ASN A 195 -4.78 -15.49 12.63
N LYS A 196 -5.54 -15.74 11.56
CA LYS A 196 -5.01 -16.35 10.35
C LYS A 196 -3.98 -15.43 9.67
N ALA A 197 -4.23 -14.14 9.59
CA ALA A 197 -3.28 -13.16 9.06
C ALA A 197 -1.95 -13.18 9.83
N ALA A 198 -2.02 -13.13 11.17
CA ALA A 198 -0.85 -13.16 12.05
C ALA A 198 -0.08 -14.50 11.98
N SER A 199 -0.76 -15.63 11.74
CA SER A 199 -0.13 -16.94 11.56
C SER A 199 0.60 -17.07 10.22
N LEU A 200 0.10 -16.43 9.17
CA LEU A 200 0.70 -16.48 7.82
C LEU A 200 1.89 -15.54 7.64
N ARG A 201 1.95 -14.46 8.40
CA ARG A 201 3.04 -13.47 8.32
C ARG A 201 3.67 -13.25 9.68
N LYS A 202 4.95 -13.63 9.81
CA LYS A 202 5.74 -13.35 11.01
C LYS A 202 5.80 -11.83 11.26
N ASN A 203 5.62 -11.43 12.50
CA ASN A 203 5.66 -10.04 12.95
C ASN A 203 4.61 -9.12 12.26
N PHE A 204 3.44 -9.65 11.91
CA PHE A 204 2.33 -8.87 11.41
C PHE A 204 1.67 -8.11 12.57
N TRP A 205 2.34 -7.04 13.01
CA TRP A 205 1.95 -6.29 14.19
C TRP A 205 0.58 -5.61 14.03
N GLU A 206 0.21 -5.19 12.80
CA GLU A 206 -1.09 -4.59 12.50
C GLU A 206 -2.24 -5.57 12.78
N ALA A 207 -2.07 -6.84 12.41
CA ALA A 207 -3.07 -7.86 12.71
C ALA A 207 -3.19 -8.12 14.22
N ILE A 208 -2.07 -8.10 14.96
CA ILE A 208 -2.06 -8.25 16.42
C ILE A 208 -2.70 -7.03 17.09
N ASN A 209 -2.44 -5.81 16.57
CA ASN A 209 -3.08 -4.60 17.04
C ASN A 209 -4.61 -4.68 16.89
N ASN A 210 -5.09 -5.10 15.71
CA ASN A 210 -6.54 -5.19 15.44
C ASN A 210 -7.21 -6.31 16.25
N GLN A 211 -6.48 -7.39 16.61
CA GLN A 211 -6.97 -8.33 17.64
C GLN A 211 -7.28 -7.60 18.96
N GLY A 212 -6.41 -6.67 19.37
CA GLY A 212 -6.61 -5.84 20.55
C GLY A 212 -7.86 -4.97 20.45
N LEU A 213 -8.10 -4.33 19.29
CA LEU A 213 -9.31 -3.53 19.04
C LEU A 213 -10.58 -4.38 19.20
N VAL A 214 -10.61 -5.56 18.58
CA VAL A 214 -11.74 -6.49 18.69
C VAL A 214 -11.97 -6.94 20.13
N LEU A 215 -10.91 -7.35 20.82
CA LEU A 215 -10.99 -7.81 22.22
C LEU A 215 -11.52 -6.72 23.15
N PHE A 216 -11.10 -5.48 22.95
CA PHE A 216 -11.56 -4.37 23.78
C PHE A 216 -13.06 -4.10 23.59
N GLU A 217 -13.57 -4.13 22.37
CA GLU A 217 -15.01 -3.97 22.10
C GLU A 217 -15.83 -5.15 22.66
N LEU A 218 -15.22 -6.34 22.80
CA LEU A 218 -15.82 -7.51 23.50
C LEU A 218 -15.68 -7.49 25.03
N ASP A 219 -15.22 -6.39 25.64
CA ASP A 219 -14.91 -6.22 27.07
C ASP A 219 -13.82 -7.16 27.60
N ARG A 220 -13.05 -7.81 26.74
CA ARG A 220 -11.89 -8.65 27.08
C ARG A 220 -10.63 -7.78 27.22
N ARG A 221 -10.70 -6.80 28.13
CA ARG A 221 -9.70 -5.70 28.24
C ARG A 221 -8.30 -6.20 28.58
N SER A 222 -8.17 -7.18 29.46
CA SER A 222 -6.85 -7.74 29.82
C SER A 222 -6.16 -8.31 28.59
N GLU A 223 -6.87 -9.10 27.79
CA GLU A 223 -6.32 -9.72 26.60
C GLU A 223 -6.02 -8.66 25.50
N ALA A 224 -6.84 -7.61 25.40
CA ALA A 224 -6.55 -6.49 24.50
C ALA A 224 -5.22 -5.81 24.87
N MET A 225 -5.03 -5.50 26.17
CA MET A 225 -3.78 -4.91 26.66
C MET A 225 -2.57 -5.79 26.39
N ASP A 226 -2.70 -7.11 26.52
CA ASP A 226 -1.62 -8.06 26.22
C ASP A 226 -1.25 -8.02 24.71
N ARG A 227 -2.24 -7.87 23.81
CA ARG A 227 -1.98 -7.70 22.38
C ARG A 227 -1.19 -6.42 22.10
N TRP A 228 -1.62 -5.30 22.66
CA TRP A 228 -0.94 -4.02 22.45
C TRP A 228 0.46 -3.99 23.09
N ARG A 229 0.65 -4.55 24.29
CA ARG A 229 1.99 -4.72 24.89
C ARG A 229 2.90 -5.54 23.98
N LYS A 230 2.40 -6.64 23.42
CA LYS A 230 3.16 -7.48 22.47
C LYS A 230 3.57 -6.69 21.23
N VAL A 231 2.69 -5.83 20.70
CA VAL A 231 3.04 -4.95 19.57
C VAL A 231 4.14 -3.98 19.97
N LEU A 232 4.01 -3.32 21.12
CA LEU A 232 4.95 -2.29 21.58
C LEU A 232 6.35 -2.83 21.93
N ILE A 233 6.51 -4.14 22.18
CA ILE A 233 7.84 -4.78 22.28
C ILE A 233 8.58 -4.71 20.92
N SER A 234 7.90 -4.91 19.81
CA SER A 234 8.50 -4.93 18.47
C SER A 234 8.41 -3.59 17.73
N LYS A 235 7.48 -2.73 18.14
CA LYS A 235 7.17 -1.42 17.57
C LYS A 235 6.88 -0.40 18.68
N PRO A 236 7.90 0.02 19.43
CA PRO A 236 7.73 0.91 20.57
C PRO A 236 7.22 2.31 20.21
N ASP A 237 7.40 2.71 18.97
CA ASP A 237 6.97 3.97 18.35
C ASP A 237 5.56 3.91 17.72
N ALA A 238 4.87 2.77 17.77
CA ALA A 238 3.54 2.66 17.20
C ALA A 238 2.50 3.48 17.99
N ALA A 239 1.99 4.55 17.37
CA ALA A 239 1.06 5.48 18.02
C ALA A 239 -0.26 4.82 18.42
N GLU A 240 -0.85 4.03 17.52
CA GLU A 240 -2.15 3.40 17.72
C GLU A 240 -2.18 2.47 18.96
N PRO A 241 -1.35 1.42 19.04
CA PRO A 241 -1.36 0.55 20.22
C PRO A 241 -0.92 1.27 21.49
N SER A 242 -0.09 2.33 21.40
CA SER A 242 0.28 3.15 22.56
C SER A 242 -0.92 3.87 23.14
N LEU A 243 -1.70 4.57 22.32
CA LEU A 243 -2.89 5.28 22.81
C LEU A 243 -3.97 4.30 23.27
N ALA A 244 -4.17 3.20 22.55
CA ALA A 244 -5.16 2.17 22.90
C ALA A 244 -4.83 1.52 24.24
N LEU A 245 -3.57 1.14 24.47
CA LEU A 245 -3.11 0.59 25.76
C LEU A 245 -3.27 1.63 26.87
N GLY A 246 -2.82 2.87 26.68
CA GLY A 246 -2.96 3.94 27.67
C GLY A 246 -4.42 4.19 28.05
N SER A 247 -5.32 4.19 27.05
CA SER A 247 -6.76 4.36 27.26
C SER A 247 -7.36 3.22 28.09
N SER A 248 -6.91 1.99 27.84
CA SER A 248 -7.35 0.82 28.59
C SER A 248 -6.82 0.81 30.03
N LEU A 249 -5.55 1.16 30.24
CA LEU A 249 -4.91 1.21 31.55
C LEU A 249 -5.61 2.19 32.49
N LEU A 250 -5.93 3.40 32.01
CA LEU A 250 -6.61 4.41 32.82
C LEU A 250 -7.99 3.95 33.30
N LEU A 251 -8.70 3.14 32.52
CA LEU A 251 -10.02 2.59 32.88
C LEU A 251 -9.94 1.43 33.88
N THR A 252 -8.85 0.66 33.85
CA THR A 252 -8.77 -0.60 34.58
C THR A 252 -8.01 -0.48 35.90
N ASN A 253 -7.03 0.44 35.97
CA ASN A 253 -6.17 0.53 37.14
C ASN A 253 -5.60 1.95 37.32
N THR A 254 -6.06 2.65 38.37
CA THR A 254 -5.57 3.98 38.72
C THR A 254 -4.08 4.00 39.10
N GLN A 255 -3.51 2.89 39.54
CA GLN A 255 -2.08 2.77 39.88
C GLN A 255 -1.20 2.82 38.61
N GLN A 256 -1.76 2.53 37.42
CA GLN A 256 -1.06 2.61 36.13
C GLN A 256 -1.30 3.94 35.39
N ARG A 257 -1.80 4.95 36.12
CA ARG A 257 -2.09 6.27 35.53
C ARG A 257 -0.88 6.90 34.85
N ASP A 258 0.28 6.87 35.48
CA ASP A 258 1.50 7.48 34.94
C ASP A 258 1.94 6.79 33.65
N GLU A 259 1.82 5.47 33.56
CA GLU A 259 2.07 4.72 32.34
C GLU A 259 1.08 5.11 31.24
N ALA A 260 -0.20 5.23 31.55
CA ALA A 260 -1.23 5.63 30.62
C ALA A 260 -0.96 7.03 30.03
N LEU A 261 -0.61 8.00 30.89
CA LEU A 261 -0.27 9.37 30.48
C LEU A 261 0.99 9.41 29.60
N ARG A 262 2.02 8.63 29.95
CA ARG A 262 3.24 8.54 29.13
C ARG A 262 2.97 7.96 27.76
N LEU A 263 2.19 6.87 27.66
CA LEU A 263 1.80 6.23 26.42
C LEU A 263 0.99 7.19 25.51
N ALA A 264 0.06 7.94 26.10
CA ALA A 264 -0.71 8.94 25.38
C ALA A 264 0.17 10.07 24.80
N LYS A 265 1.12 10.60 25.61
CA LYS A 265 2.08 11.62 25.14
C LYS A 265 2.92 11.09 23.97
N ASN A 266 3.44 9.87 24.08
CA ASN A 266 4.21 9.24 23.00
C ASN A 266 3.36 9.08 21.72
N ALA A 267 2.15 8.56 21.85
CA ALA A 267 1.24 8.35 20.73
C ALA A 267 0.95 9.66 19.97
N LEU A 268 0.64 10.74 20.70
CA LEU A 268 0.35 12.05 20.11
C LEU A 268 1.59 12.72 19.48
N ASN A 269 2.79 12.39 19.95
CA ASN A 269 4.03 12.87 19.32
C ASN A 269 4.31 12.12 17.99
N GLU A 270 4.05 10.80 17.96
CA GLU A 270 4.29 9.95 16.77
C GLU A 270 3.24 10.20 15.67
N ASP A 271 1.94 10.23 16.06
CA ASP A 271 0.86 10.59 15.14
C ASP A 271 -0.15 11.52 15.82
N PRO A 272 -0.04 12.84 15.58
CA PRO A 272 -0.96 13.84 16.13
C PRO A 272 -2.43 13.65 15.75
N ASN A 273 -2.74 12.95 14.65
CA ASN A 273 -4.11 12.78 14.19
C ASN A 273 -4.96 11.97 15.18
N TYR A 274 -4.34 11.13 16.01
CA TYR A 274 -5.05 10.37 17.05
C TYR A 274 -5.74 11.23 18.10
N VAL A 275 -5.49 12.54 18.15
CA VAL A 275 -6.27 13.47 18.95
C VAL A 275 -7.73 13.61 18.47
N LYS A 276 -7.99 13.32 17.19
CA LYS A 276 -9.30 13.44 16.55
C LYS A 276 -10.08 12.14 16.65
N GLU A 277 -11.27 12.18 17.22
CA GLU A 277 -12.16 11.01 17.30
C GLU A 277 -12.57 10.49 15.92
N SER A 278 -12.72 11.38 14.93
CA SER A 278 -12.99 10.99 13.53
C SER A 278 -11.86 10.12 12.97
N TYR A 279 -10.61 10.52 13.20
CA TYR A 279 -9.45 9.73 12.78
C TYR A 279 -9.40 8.37 13.47
N GLN A 280 -9.64 8.31 14.79
CA GLN A 280 -9.74 7.04 15.53
C GLN A 280 -10.82 6.12 14.93
N LYS A 281 -11.98 6.68 14.56
CA LYS A 281 -13.04 5.93 13.88
C LYS A 281 -12.59 5.41 12.52
N ASP A 282 -11.87 6.23 11.76
CA ASP A 282 -11.29 5.82 10.47
C ASP A 282 -10.23 4.72 10.65
N GLN A 283 -9.57 4.65 11.82
CA GLN A 283 -8.67 3.56 12.21
C GLN A 283 -9.41 2.35 12.81
N LEU A 284 -10.70 2.23 12.58
CA LEU A 284 -11.58 1.14 13.06
C LEU A 284 -11.75 1.06 14.59
N TRP A 285 -11.45 2.14 15.33
CA TRP A 285 -11.73 2.14 16.76
C TRP A 285 -13.23 2.10 17.02
N GLY A 286 -13.66 1.10 17.79
CA GLY A 286 -15.04 0.98 18.19
C GLY A 286 -15.45 2.03 19.24
N PRO A 287 -16.73 2.13 19.56
CA PRO A 287 -17.25 3.17 20.44
C PRO A 287 -16.70 3.11 21.86
N LYS A 288 -16.43 1.91 22.40
CA LYS A 288 -15.87 1.75 23.75
C LYS A 288 -14.44 2.29 23.86
N LEU A 289 -13.58 1.94 22.89
CA LEU A 289 -12.20 2.41 22.90
C LEU A 289 -12.12 3.93 22.64
N ARG A 290 -12.93 4.49 21.75
CA ARG A 290 -12.99 5.95 21.53
C ARG A 290 -13.44 6.69 22.77
N ALA A 291 -14.43 6.16 23.51
CA ALA A 291 -14.84 6.74 24.77
C ALA A 291 -13.72 6.70 25.83
N ALA A 292 -12.97 5.58 25.90
CA ALA A 292 -11.80 5.44 26.76
C ALA A 292 -10.68 6.45 26.40
N ALA A 293 -10.42 6.61 25.12
CA ALA A 293 -9.41 7.57 24.61
C ALA A 293 -9.83 9.03 24.93
N ARG A 294 -11.10 9.37 24.76
CA ARG A 294 -11.62 10.70 25.13
C ARG A 294 -11.40 10.98 26.61
N ASN A 295 -11.69 9.99 27.49
CA ASN A 295 -11.43 10.13 28.93
C ASN A 295 -9.93 10.31 29.21
N LEU A 296 -9.04 9.54 28.58
CA LEU A 296 -7.59 9.70 28.75
C LEU A 296 -7.12 11.06 28.27
N LEU A 297 -7.50 11.47 27.06
CA LEU A 297 -7.07 12.74 26.46
C LEU A 297 -7.60 13.99 27.17
N SER A 298 -8.67 13.87 27.97
CA SER A 298 -9.21 14.96 28.79
C SER A 298 -8.45 15.17 30.10
N GLN A 299 -7.45 14.34 30.42
CA GLN A 299 -6.69 14.49 31.66
C GLN A 299 -5.87 15.77 31.66
N PRO A 300 -5.83 16.55 32.79
CA PRO A 300 -5.13 17.83 32.86
C PRO A 300 -3.67 17.75 32.45
N GLU A 301 -2.97 16.65 32.78
CA GLU A 301 -1.56 16.42 32.50
C GLU A 301 -1.27 16.20 30.99
N LEU A 302 -2.31 15.97 30.19
CA LEU A 302 -2.21 15.84 28.73
C LEU A 302 -2.59 17.11 27.97
N LYS A 303 -3.11 18.15 28.66
CA LYS A 303 -3.62 19.37 28.02
C LYS A 303 -2.65 19.93 26.97
N SER A 304 -1.40 20.17 27.35
CA SER A 304 -0.40 20.72 26.43
C SER A 304 -0.01 19.78 25.28
N ALA A 305 -0.06 18.46 25.50
CA ALA A 305 0.19 17.47 24.44
C ALA A 305 -0.97 17.43 23.43
N VAL A 306 -2.20 17.47 23.91
CA VAL A 306 -3.42 17.51 23.10
C VAL A 306 -3.48 18.82 22.28
N GLU A 307 -3.16 19.98 22.86
CA GLU A 307 -3.13 21.26 22.15
C GLU A 307 -2.09 21.24 21.02
N ARG A 308 -0.85 20.77 21.29
CA ARG A 308 0.17 20.61 20.23
C ARG A 308 -0.26 19.64 19.14
N ALA A 309 -0.79 18.49 19.51
CA ALA A 309 -1.26 17.50 18.53
C ALA A 309 -2.41 18.06 17.69
N SER A 310 -3.34 18.81 18.29
CA SER A 310 -4.45 19.45 17.57
C SER A 310 -3.95 20.50 16.57
N ALA A 311 -2.97 21.30 16.94
CA ALA A 311 -2.34 22.27 16.03
C ALA A 311 -1.65 21.58 14.85
N ASN A 312 -0.86 20.53 15.11
CA ASN A 312 -0.14 19.77 14.08
C ASN A 312 -1.11 19.02 13.15
N ALA A 313 -2.16 18.42 13.69
CA ALA A 313 -3.16 17.70 12.91
C ALA A 313 -3.96 18.63 11.98
N ASN A 314 -4.13 19.91 12.34
CA ASN A 314 -4.81 20.91 11.51
C ASN A 314 -3.85 21.58 10.51
N GLY A 315 -2.57 21.75 10.86
CA GLY A 315 -1.55 22.31 9.98
C GLY A 315 -1.16 21.39 8.80
N SER A 316 -1.32 20.09 8.95
CA SER A 316 -1.08 19.13 7.86
C SER A 316 -2.17 19.16 6.77
N SER A 317 -3.37 19.68 7.08
CA SER A 317 -4.49 19.82 6.13
C SER A 317 -4.45 21.11 5.31
N SER A 318 -3.54 22.06 5.61
CA SER A 318 -3.47 23.40 5.00
C SER A 318 -2.26 23.62 4.08
N ARG A 319 -1.49 22.58 3.71
CA ARG A 319 -0.51 22.71 2.63
C ARG A 319 -1.24 22.47 1.29
N PRO A 320 -1.34 23.49 0.42
CA PRO A 320 -1.78 23.27 -0.96
C PRO A 320 -0.76 22.38 -1.67
N GLU A 321 -1.28 21.48 -2.50
CA GLU A 321 -0.54 20.61 -3.41
C GLU A 321 0.25 21.40 -4.46
#